data_f13452a17ecf98d7aa7207be247a5f49
#
_entry.id   f13452a17ecf98d7aa7207be247a5f49
#
_cell.length_a   1.000
_cell.length_b   1.000
_cell.length_c   1.000
_cell.angle_alpha   90.00
_cell.angle_beta   90.00
_cell.angle_gamma   90.00
#
_symmetry.space_group_name_H-M   'P 1'
#
loop_
_entity.id
_entity.type
_entity.pdbx_description
1 polymer ?
#
loop_
_entity_poly.entity_id
_entity_poly.type
_entity_poly.pdbx_seq_one_letter_code
_entity_poly.pdbx_strand_id
1 'polypeptide(L)'
;MTDQYHDMMVLQAWFSPAFPTGAFSYSHGLETAIQEERVYDAASLKDWIATILGHGSGRNDALFIKAAYDGDEAVNDLCLSLCSSRERQQETVELGQAFIRTVNASYDVDLPDGLAYPVAVGQAARQMGLCLLYTSPSPRDA
;
A
#
# COMPACT_ATOMS: atom_id res chain seq x y z
N MET A 1 -1.07 -23.36 -11.03
CA MET A 1 -0.28 -23.16 -9.79
C MET A 1 0.60 -21.97 -10.07
N THR A 2 0.15 -20.80 -9.59
CA THR A 2 0.96 -19.58 -9.68
C THR A 2 2.24 -19.85 -8.90
N ASP A 3 3.38 -19.57 -9.50
CA ASP A 3 4.67 -19.80 -8.85
C ASP A 3 4.78 -18.83 -7.67
N GLN A 4 4.79 -19.34 -6.45
CA GLN A 4 4.89 -18.56 -5.21
C GLN A 4 6.06 -17.57 -5.25
N TYR A 5 7.16 -17.94 -5.90
CA TYR A 5 8.31 -17.06 -6.07
C TYR A 5 8.01 -15.91 -7.03
N HIS A 6 7.23 -16.16 -8.08
CA HIS A 6 6.80 -15.11 -9.01
C HIS A 6 5.93 -14.07 -8.32
N ASP A 7 4.91 -14.49 -7.57
CA ASP A 7 4.03 -13.60 -6.82
C ASP A 7 4.82 -12.72 -5.84
N MET A 8 5.75 -13.34 -5.10
CA MET A 8 6.60 -12.62 -4.16
C MET A 8 7.50 -11.61 -4.87
N MET A 9 8.08 -11.95 -6.02
CA MET A 9 8.91 -11.03 -6.80
C MET A 9 8.12 -9.84 -7.32
N VAL A 10 6.90 -10.06 -7.82
CA VAL A 10 6.03 -8.97 -8.28
C VAL A 10 5.68 -8.04 -7.13
N LEU A 11 5.25 -8.56 -5.99
CA LEU A 11 4.90 -7.76 -4.83
C LEU A 11 6.11 -7.01 -4.26
N GLN A 12 7.29 -7.63 -4.22
CA GLN A 12 8.53 -6.94 -3.85
C GLN A 12 8.87 -5.79 -4.81
N ALA A 13 8.65 -5.98 -6.11
CA ALA A 13 8.86 -4.91 -7.10
C ALA A 13 7.89 -3.75 -6.86
N TRP A 14 6.60 -4.02 -6.65
CA TRP A 14 5.58 -2.98 -6.42
C TRP A 14 5.82 -2.16 -5.17
N PHE A 15 6.27 -2.80 -4.09
CA PHE A 15 6.56 -2.14 -2.81
C PHE A 15 8.03 -1.70 -2.67
N SER A 16 8.82 -1.86 -3.71
CA SER A 16 10.19 -1.36 -3.74
C SER A 16 10.22 0.17 -3.80
N PRO A 17 11.19 0.82 -3.14
CA PRO A 17 11.44 2.25 -3.30
C PRO A 17 11.74 2.68 -4.75
N ALA A 18 12.14 1.75 -5.61
CA ALA A 18 12.39 1.99 -7.03
C ALA A 18 11.12 2.01 -7.89
N PHE A 19 9.98 1.55 -7.37
CA PHE A 19 8.73 1.60 -8.11
C PHE A 19 8.26 3.06 -8.27
N PRO A 20 7.94 3.52 -9.48
CA PRO A 20 7.78 4.94 -9.77
C PRO A 20 6.41 5.49 -9.34
N THR A 21 6.11 5.48 -8.05
CA THR A 21 4.88 6.06 -7.48
C THR A 21 5.07 7.49 -6.95
N GLY A 22 6.31 7.93 -6.76
CA GLY A 22 6.60 9.23 -6.14
C GLY A 22 6.43 9.24 -4.61
N ALA A 23 6.38 8.08 -3.97
CA ALA A 23 6.18 7.93 -2.52
C ALA A 23 7.25 8.62 -1.66
N PHE A 24 8.42 8.94 -2.20
CA PHE A 24 9.48 9.69 -1.51
C PHE A 24 9.06 11.08 -1.03
N SER A 25 8.02 11.66 -1.62
CA SER A 25 7.51 12.98 -1.23
C SER A 25 6.73 12.95 0.09
N TYR A 26 6.46 11.77 0.64
CA TYR A 26 5.57 11.59 1.79
C TYR A 26 6.27 10.83 2.91
N SER A 27 6.40 11.48 4.08
CA SER A 27 7.07 10.90 5.26
C SER A 27 6.11 10.27 6.28
N HIS A 28 4.79 10.32 6.05
CA HIS A 28 3.76 9.89 7.00
C HIS A 28 3.91 10.50 8.41
N GLY A 29 4.38 11.75 8.48
CA GLY A 29 4.60 12.46 9.75
C GLY A 29 5.92 12.09 10.46
N LEU A 30 6.76 11.26 9.88
CA LEU A 30 8.03 10.85 10.48
C LEU A 30 8.98 12.04 10.68
N GLU A 31 9.07 12.94 9.70
CA GLU A 31 9.91 14.16 9.81
C GLU A 31 9.48 15.02 11.00
N THR A 32 8.18 15.23 11.17
CA THR A 32 7.65 15.97 12.32
C THR A 32 7.95 15.23 13.64
N ALA A 33 7.79 13.92 13.66
CA ALA A 33 8.08 13.12 14.86
C ALA A 33 9.57 13.17 15.26
N ILE A 34 10.47 13.26 14.28
CA ILE A 34 11.90 13.45 14.52
C ILE A 34 12.18 14.87 15.05
N GLN A 35 11.58 15.89 14.45
CA GLN A 35 11.73 17.29 14.90
C GLN A 35 11.20 17.51 16.32
N GLU A 36 10.15 16.81 16.69
CA GLU A 36 9.56 16.84 18.03
C GLU A 36 10.21 15.86 19.03
N GLU A 37 11.35 15.26 18.65
CA GLU A 37 12.11 14.30 19.45
C GLU A 37 11.29 13.08 19.93
N ARG A 38 10.19 12.74 19.24
CA ARG A 38 9.42 11.51 19.49
C ARG A 38 10.07 10.28 18.87
N VAL A 39 10.84 10.49 17.80
CA VAL A 39 11.67 9.47 17.15
C VAL A 39 13.10 9.99 17.14
N TYR A 40 13.99 9.34 17.90
CA TYR A 40 15.37 9.78 18.12
C TYR A 40 16.39 8.64 18.10
N ASP A 41 15.93 7.38 18.11
CA ASP A 41 16.78 6.19 18.02
C ASP A 41 16.06 5.03 17.32
N ALA A 42 16.74 3.90 17.18
CA ALA A 42 16.19 2.72 16.51
C ALA A 42 14.98 2.12 17.25
N ALA A 43 14.93 2.20 18.59
CA ALA A 43 13.84 1.67 19.38
C ALA A 43 12.57 2.51 19.19
N SER A 44 12.67 3.83 19.33
CA SER A 44 11.55 4.76 19.10
C SER A 44 11.06 4.73 17.65
N LEU A 45 11.95 4.55 16.67
CA LEU A 45 11.56 4.35 15.27
C LEU A 45 10.78 3.05 15.07
N LYS A 46 11.22 1.95 15.70
CA LYS A 46 10.51 0.66 15.66
C LYS A 46 9.09 0.79 16.24
N ASP A 47 8.95 1.47 17.38
CA ASP A 47 7.63 1.70 18.02
C ASP A 47 6.75 2.58 17.15
N TRP A 48 7.30 3.60 16.50
CA TRP A 48 6.60 4.43 15.53
C TRP A 48 6.05 3.62 14.37
N ILE A 49 6.89 2.79 13.74
CA ILE A 49 6.50 1.91 12.62
C ILE A 49 5.44 0.90 13.08
N ALA A 50 5.63 0.26 14.24
CA ALA A 50 4.67 -0.69 14.79
C ALA A 50 3.30 -0.06 15.04
N THR A 51 3.26 1.19 15.49
CA THR A 51 2.02 1.96 15.70
C THR A 51 1.31 2.23 14.38
N ILE A 52 2.03 2.68 13.34
CA ILE A 52 1.45 2.92 12.01
C ILE A 52 0.87 1.62 11.42
N LEU A 53 1.60 0.52 11.52
CA LEU A 53 1.18 -0.78 10.98
C LEU A 53 0.02 -1.40 11.77
N GLY A 54 0.03 -1.26 13.10
CA GLY A 54 -0.96 -1.91 13.96
C GLY A 54 -2.25 -1.11 14.17
N HIS A 55 -2.17 0.21 14.19
CA HIS A 55 -3.27 1.10 14.61
C HIS A 55 -3.49 2.32 13.71
N GLY A 56 -2.59 2.55 12.75
CA GLY A 56 -2.60 3.72 11.87
C GLY A 56 -2.98 3.42 10.43
N SER A 57 -2.47 4.26 9.53
CA SER A 57 -2.72 4.19 8.09
C SER A 57 -2.30 2.86 7.47
N GLY A 58 -1.21 2.27 7.93
CA GLY A 58 -0.73 0.99 7.39
C GLY A 58 -1.73 -0.16 7.59
N ARG A 59 -2.40 -0.21 8.74
CA ARG A 59 -3.48 -1.17 8.97
C ARG A 59 -4.67 -0.93 8.05
N ASN A 60 -5.08 0.33 7.90
CA ASN A 60 -6.21 0.69 7.05
C ASN A 60 -5.91 0.36 5.58
N ASP A 61 -4.72 0.68 5.10
CA ASP A 61 -4.29 0.36 3.73
C ASP A 61 -4.31 -1.15 3.48
N ALA A 62 -3.86 -1.97 4.42
CA ALA A 62 -3.93 -3.43 4.32
C ALA A 62 -5.38 -3.94 4.21
N LEU A 63 -6.30 -3.36 4.97
CA LEU A 63 -7.73 -3.69 4.89
C LEU A 63 -8.34 -3.29 3.54
N PHE A 64 -7.99 -2.12 3.00
CA PHE A 64 -8.44 -1.67 1.69
C PHE A 64 -7.87 -2.52 0.55
N ILE A 65 -6.59 -2.90 0.62
CA ILE A 65 -5.99 -3.86 -0.32
C ILE A 65 -6.77 -5.17 -0.33
N LYS A 66 -7.05 -5.71 0.85
CA LYS A 66 -7.80 -6.97 0.98
C LYS A 66 -9.22 -6.86 0.43
N ALA A 67 -9.96 -5.81 0.77
CA ALA A 67 -11.32 -5.59 0.28
C ALA A 67 -11.36 -5.43 -1.25
N ALA A 68 -10.43 -4.66 -1.81
CA ALA A 68 -10.30 -4.51 -3.27
C ALA A 68 -9.93 -5.82 -3.97
N TYR A 69 -9.05 -6.61 -3.36
CA TYR A 69 -8.69 -7.94 -3.84
C TYR A 69 -9.89 -8.89 -3.83
N ASP A 70 -10.75 -8.82 -2.82
CA ASP A 70 -11.98 -9.63 -2.72
C ASP A 70 -13.08 -9.15 -3.69
N GLY A 71 -12.92 -7.97 -4.30
CA GLY A 71 -13.81 -7.43 -5.31
C GLY A 71 -14.94 -6.56 -4.76
N ASP A 72 -14.73 -5.93 -3.61
CA ASP A 72 -15.66 -4.93 -3.09
C ASP A 72 -15.63 -3.67 -3.98
N GLU A 73 -16.71 -3.44 -4.71
CA GLU A 73 -16.83 -2.30 -5.64
C GLU A 73 -16.95 -0.95 -4.92
N ALA A 74 -17.42 -0.94 -3.67
CA ALA A 74 -17.60 0.29 -2.89
C ALA A 74 -16.32 0.72 -2.16
N VAL A 75 -15.27 -0.11 -2.16
CA VAL A 75 -14.07 0.12 -1.34
C VAL A 75 -13.32 1.41 -1.69
N ASN A 76 -13.34 1.83 -2.96
CA ASN A 76 -12.65 3.06 -3.36
C ASN A 76 -13.30 4.30 -2.75
N ASP A 77 -14.62 4.41 -2.83
CA ASP A 77 -15.36 5.53 -2.24
C ASP A 77 -15.22 5.53 -0.72
N LEU A 78 -15.23 4.36 -0.09
CA LEU A 78 -15.00 4.22 1.33
C LEU A 78 -13.58 4.68 1.71
N CYS A 79 -12.57 4.23 0.98
CA CYS A 79 -11.18 4.63 1.21
C CYS A 79 -11.00 6.15 1.13
N LEU A 80 -11.55 6.77 0.09
CA LEU A 80 -11.46 8.21 -0.11
C LEU A 80 -12.23 9.00 0.96
N SER A 81 -13.39 8.53 1.39
CA SER A 81 -14.20 9.19 2.42
C SER A 81 -13.59 9.10 3.82
N LEU A 82 -12.79 8.09 4.09
CA LEU A 82 -12.09 7.90 5.37
C LEU A 82 -10.73 8.61 5.44
N CYS A 83 -10.31 9.30 4.39
CA CYS A 83 -9.12 10.13 4.45
C CYS A 83 -9.30 11.26 5.48
N SER A 84 -8.32 11.42 6.36
CA SER A 84 -8.37 12.38 7.47
C SER A 84 -8.26 13.84 7.04
N SER A 85 -7.78 14.11 5.81
CA SER A 85 -7.65 15.44 5.24
C SER A 85 -7.69 15.40 3.71
N ARG A 86 -7.84 16.57 3.07
CA ARG A 86 -7.75 16.71 1.62
C ARG A 86 -6.37 16.32 1.10
N GLU A 87 -5.33 16.68 1.82
CA GLU A 87 -3.94 16.37 1.46
C GLU A 87 -3.72 14.85 1.44
N ARG A 88 -4.25 14.13 2.44
CA ARG A 88 -4.19 12.66 2.47
C ARG A 88 -5.00 12.02 1.33
N GLN A 89 -6.16 12.57 1.00
CA GLN A 89 -6.95 12.11 -0.12
C GLN A 89 -6.21 12.34 -1.44
N GLN A 90 -5.64 13.52 -1.63
CA GLN A 90 -4.86 13.85 -2.83
C GLN A 90 -3.64 12.93 -2.95
N GLU A 91 -2.88 12.75 -1.87
CA GLU A 91 -1.72 11.85 -1.81
C GLU A 91 -2.08 10.44 -2.29
N THR A 92 -3.11 9.81 -1.72
CA THR A 92 -3.48 8.44 -2.08
C THR A 92 -3.96 8.32 -3.53
N VAL A 93 -4.62 9.34 -4.07
CA VAL A 93 -5.04 9.37 -5.48
C VAL A 93 -3.83 9.56 -6.40
N GLU A 94 -2.91 10.44 -6.09
CA GLU A 94 -1.70 10.67 -6.89
C GLU A 94 -0.80 9.43 -6.91
N LEU A 95 -0.58 8.79 -5.76
CA LEU A 95 0.16 7.52 -5.67
C LEU A 95 -0.55 6.41 -6.45
N GLY A 96 -1.88 6.32 -6.31
CA GLY A 96 -2.71 5.38 -7.05
C GLY A 96 -2.58 5.57 -8.56
N GLN A 97 -2.66 6.80 -9.04
CA GLN A 97 -2.54 7.11 -10.46
C GLN A 97 -1.15 6.78 -11.02
N ALA A 98 -0.09 7.06 -10.26
CA ALA A 98 1.26 6.70 -10.68
C ALA A 98 1.45 5.18 -10.73
N PHE A 99 0.91 4.46 -9.73
CA PHE A 99 0.90 2.99 -9.71
C PHE A 99 0.13 2.41 -10.91
N ILE A 100 -1.10 2.89 -11.17
CA ILE A 100 -1.96 2.45 -12.29
C ILE A 100 -1.22 2.60 -13.63
N ARG A 101 -0.64 3.77 -13.90
CA ARG A 101 0.12 4.00 -15.14
C ARG A 101 1.23 2.98 -15.33
N THR A 102 1.96 2.69 -14.26
CA THR A 102 3.09 1.77 -14.32
C THR A 102 2.65 0.32 -14.50
N VAL A 103 1.66 -0.13 -13.74
CA VAL A 103 1.20 -1.53 -13.85
C VAL A 103 0.46 -1.80 -15.15
N ASN A 104 -0.37 -0.89 -15.63
CA ASN A 104 -1.05 -1.03 -16.93
C ASN A 104 -0.05 -1.05 -18.10
N ALA A 105 1.10 -0.37 -17.97
CA ALA A 105 2.15 -0.37 -18.98
C ALA A 105 3.07 -1.59 -18.92
N SER A 106 3.21 -2.24 -17.77
CA SER A 106 4.25 -3.25 -17.51
C SER A 106 3.72 -4.66 -17.27
N TYR A 107 2.44 -4.78 -16.96
CA TYR A 107 1.78 -6.05 -16.64
C TYR A 107 0.49 -6.20 -17.45
N ASP A 108 -0.02 -7.41 -17.55
CA ASP A 108 -1.31 -7.69 -18.19
C ASP A 108 -2.47 -7.40 -17.23
N VAL A 109 -2.66 -6.11 -16.94
CA VAL A 109 -3.75 -5.58 -16.12
C VAL A 109 -4.35 -4.34 -16.78
N ASP A 110 -5.62 -4.09 -16.50
CA ASP A 110 -6.35 -2.90 -16.96
C ASP A 110 -7.10 -2.28 -15.78
N LEU A 111 -6.48 -1.32 -15.13
CA LEU A 111 -7.05 -0.59 -14.00
C LEU A 111 -7.60 0.76 -14.46
N PRO A 112 -8.78 1.16 -13.98
CA PRO A 112 -9.34 2.48 -14.25
C PRO A 112 -8.58 3.57 -13.48
N ASP A 113 -8.66 4.79 -13.97
CA ASP A 113 -8.15 5.97 -13.28
C ASP A 113 -8.96 6.31 -12.01
N GLY A 114 -8.36 7.06 -11.10
CA GLY A 114 -9.05 7.61 -9.93
C GLY A 114 -9.15 6.68 -8.73
N LEU A 115 -8.46 5.55 -8.73
CA LEU A 115 -8.39 4.67 -7.56
C LEU A 115 -7.40 5.23 -6.52
N ALA A 116 -7.77 5.12 -5.25
CA ALA A 116 -6.84 5.27 -4.15
C ALA A 116 -5.75 4.21 -4.23
N TYR A 117 -4.54 4.55 -3.78
CA TYR A 117 -3.37 3.67 -3.90
C TYR A 117 -3.60 2.24 -3.40
N PRO A 118 -4.09 1.99 -2.17
CA PRO A 118 -4.31 0.63 -1.68
C PRO A 118 -5.37 -0.13 -2.51
N VAL A 119 -6.37 0.58 -3.01
CA VAL A 119 -7.40 -0.04 -3.86
C VAL A 119 -6.82 -0.45 -5.22
N ALA A 120 -6.01 0.40 -5.84
CA ALA A 120 -5.31 0.08 -7.08
C ALA A 120 -4.42 -1.15 -6.93
N VAL A 121 -3.65 -1.24 -5.83
CA VAL A 121 -2.81 -2.41 -5.51
C VAL A 121 -3.65 -3.68 -5.37
N GLY A 122 -4.75 -3.63 -4.62
CA GLY A 122 -5.63 -4.78 -4.42
C GLY A 122 -6.27 -5.27 -5.72
N GLN A 123 -6.75 -4.35 -6.56
CA GLN A 123 -7.34 -4.71 -7.87
C GLN A 123 -6.30 -5.28 -8.83
N ALA A 124 -5.09 -4.70 -8.90
CA ALA A 124 -4.01 -5.24 -9.72
C ALA A 124 -3.64 -6.66 -9.29
N ALA A 125 -3.46 -6.88 -8.00
CA ALA A 125 -3.15 -8.19 -7.43
C ALA A 125 -4.24 -9.22 -7.77
N ARG A 126 -5.51 -8.82 -7.71
CA ARG A 126 -6.65 -9.66 -8.09
C ARG A 126 -6.60 -10.04 -9.57
N GLN A 127 -6.41 -9.05 -10.47
CA GLN A 127 -6.37 -9.31 -11.93
C GLN A 127 -5.23 -10.24 -12.31
N MET A 128 -4.08 -10.13 -11.64
CA MET A 128 -2.94 -11.01 -11.84
C MET A 128 -3.04 -12.35 -11.10
N GLY A 129 -4.03 -12.55 -10.24
CA GLY A 129 -4.17 -13.76 -9.43
C GLY A 129 -3.05 -13.95 -8.40
N LEU A 130 -2.43 -12.85 -7.94
CA LEU A 130 -1.34 -12.91 -6.96
C LEU A 130 -1.87 -13.34 -5.59
N CYS A 131 -1.12 -14.18 -4.88
CA CYS A 131 -1.47 -14.59 -3.53
C CYS A 131 -0.92 -13.59 -2.51
N LEU A 132 -1.79 -12.78 -1.88
CA LEU A 132 -1.40 -11.79 -0.87
C LEU A 132 -0.95 -12.41 0.46
N LEU A 133 -1.26 -13.68 0.71
CA LEU A 133 -0.89 -14.36 1.98
C LEU A 133 0.60 -14.70 2.06
N TYR A 134 1.31 -14.74 0.93
CA TYR A 134 2.74 -15.06 0.92
C TYR A 134 3.63 -13.87 1.32
N THR A 135 3.07 -12.69 1.51
CA THR A 135 3.83 -11.50 1.92
C THR A 135 3.99 -11.37 3.43
N SER A 136 3.27 -12.19 4.21
CA SER A 136 3.39 -12.22 5.65
C SER A 136 3.89 -13.59 6.08
N PRO A 137 5.06 -13.70 6.77
CA PRO A 137 5.45 -14.97 7.36
C PRO A 137 4.34 -15.41 8.32
N SER A 138 3.80 -16.59 8.06
CA SER A 138 2.80 -17.18 8.95
C SER A 138 3.44 -17.39 10.32
N PRO A 139 2.74 -17.12 11.44
CA PRO A 139 3.22 -17.49 12.77
C PRO A 139 3.48 -19.01 12.93
N ARG A 140 3.04 -19.82 11.94
CA ARG A 140 3.29 -21.28 11.91
C ARG A 140 4.62 -21.65 11.26
N ASP A 141 5.28 -20.70 10.58
CA ASP A 141 6.58 -20.93 9.90
C ASP A 141 7.75 -20.40 10.72
N ALA A 142 7.50 -19.97 11.95
CA ALA A 142 8.50 -19.53 12.91
C ALA A 142 8.90 -20.64 13.88
#